data_7d06da4fec7d4325eedc73266fb26593
#
_entry.id   7d06da4fec7d4325eedc73266fb26593
#
_cell.length_a   1.000
_cell.length_b   1.000
_cell.length_c   1.000
_cell.angle_alpha   90.00
_cell.angle_beta   90.00
_cell.angle_gamma   90.00
#
_symmetry.space_group_name_H-M   'P 1'
#
loop_
_entity.id
_entity.type
_entity.pdbx_description
1 polymer ?
#
loop_
_entity_poly.entity_id
_entity_poly.type
_entity_poly.pdbx_seq_one_letter_code
_entity_poly.pdbx_strand_id
1 'polypeptide(L)'
;MNLTVKSFGIITFIAIVSKLLGFGRDTLIAAFFGTSATSDAYFIASIIPTILFASVGMTITTGLVPIYANIKTKSNKEASQIIRVLGTLFFIMSILVTIIFYIYTPFVTRIMAPGFQQEQLELTNSLTRIMLPSFCFYVLSAVMTSILEYERNFVPPALVTIPQNLFIIIAIVFLSQTYGIYAIAITTLIGAFFQVIIQYPSIKKYNIIKFDLHFKKNRKVIKDTLFLLAPMIIASVAFQFNAVIDRMVASQLPSGSVSALNYASKLMYLPLSIILLPLITVLYPSVVDAAVEKGNSLCKMLFKGINMLTFISIPLLIVMFVESRELVDFAYRRGVFDETASNMTTNAFFFYSLGMLFLALKEWLNRFFVAIKETRITMYTSIISIILNIILSITLSSFLDVGGIALATSIALFTQTFVLLFFLPKKLVIEKKIFLAFCLNHIKLFLTFLSTLVLTKALSILYQHQYVIVQLLLTTFFTLLLFIGFSYLYKVTELREATNRFYNFK
;
A
#
# COMPACT_ATOMS: atom_id res chain seq x y z
N MET A 1 -13.37 19.95 -21.23
CA MET A 1 -12.16 20.02 -20.36
C MET A 1 -12.45 20.29 -18.88
N ASN A 2 -13.44 21.11 -18.53
CA ASN A 2 -13.70 21.48 -17.12
C ASN A 2 -14.30 20.39 -16.22
N LEU A 3 -15.07 19.43 -16.74
CA LEU A 3 -15.68 18.34 -15.96
C LEU A 3 -14.64 17.31 -15.46
N THR A 4 -13.62 17.02 -16.27
CA THR A 4 -12.56 16.08 -15.93
C THR A 4 -11.62 16.61 -14.84
N VAL A 5 -11.27 17.87 -14.85
CA VAL A 5 -10.40 18.52 -13.84
C VAL A 5 -11.12 18.60 -12.49
N LYS A 6 -12.41 18.99 -12.49
CA LYS A 6 -13.22 19.04 -11.25
C LYS A 6 -13.41 17.66 -10.64
N SER A 7 -13.67 16.63 -11.45
CA SER A 7 -13.80 15.26 -10.99
C SER A 7 -12.48 14.72 -10.43
N PHE A 8 -11.35 15.03 -11.06
CA PHE A 8 -10.02 14.64 -10.57
C PHE A 8 -9.72 15.25 -9.20
N GLY A 9 -10.01 16.56 -9.01
CA GLY A 9 -9.81 17.22 -7.71
C GLY A 9 -10.66 16.59 -6.60
N ILE A 10 -11.93 16.27 -6.88
CA ILE A 10 -12.84 15.61 -5.92
C ILE A 10 -12.31 14.21 -5.55
N ILE A 11 -11.90 13.41 -6.52
CA ILE A 11 -11.37 12.06 -6.27
C ILE A 11 -10.10 12.13 -5.43
N THR A 12 -9.19 13.05 -5.75
CA THR A 12 -7.94 13.25 -4.98
C THR A 12 -8.25 13.67 -3.54
N PHE A 13 -9.19 14.58 -3.33
CA PHE A 13 -9.62 15.00 -1.99
C PHE A 13 -10.21 13.80 -1.21
N ILE A 14 -11.12 13.03 -1.81
CA ILE A 14 -11.71 11.84 -1.21
C ILE A 14 -10.61 10.82 -0.84
N ALA A 15 -9.63 10.61 -1.71
CA ALA A 15 -8.54 9.69 -1.46
C ALA A 15 -7.66 10.14 -0.26
N ILE A 16 -7.38 11.44 -0.15
CA ILE A 16 -6.65 11.99 1.01
C ILE A 16 -7.45 11.82 2.29
N VAL A 17 -8.73 12.21 2.30
CA VAL A 17 -9.62 12.04 3.46
C VAL A 17 -9.71 10.58 3.87
N SER A 18 -9.86 9.67 2.92
CA SER A 18 -9.90 8.22 3.18
C SER A 18 -8.63 7.70 3.84
N LYS A 19 -7.45 8.15 3.41
CA LYS A 19 -6.16 7.79 4.02
C LYS A 19 -6.01 8.35 5.42
N LEU A 20 -6.42 9.60 5.64
CA LEU A 20 -6.39 10.22 6.97
C LEU A 20 -7.35 9.52 7.93
N LEU A 21 -8.55 9.15 7.49
CA LEU A 21 -9.50 8.35 8.28
C LEU A 21 -8.92 6.97 8.59
N GLY A 22 -8.28 6.31 7.62
CA GLY A 22 -7.61 5.03 7.84
C GLY A 22 -6.48 5.11 8.87
N PHE A 23 -5.67 6.16 8.80
CA PHE A 23 -4.63 6.42 9.79
C PHE A 23 -5.21 6.74 11.17
N GLY A 24 -6.24 7.60 11.25
CA GLY A 24 -6.95 7.91 12.50
C GLY A 24 -7.57 6.67 13.15
N ARG A 25 -8.12 5.76 12.35
CA ARG A 25 -8.58 4.45 12.81
C ARG A 25 -7.43 3.64 13.45
N ASP A 26 -6.28 3.53 12.75
CA ASP A 26 -5.14 2.76 13.25
C ASP A 26 -4.54 3.40 14.52
N THR A 27 -4.54 4.73 14.62
CA THR A 27 -4.19 5.48 15.84
C THR A 27 -5.13 5.17 17.00
N LEU A 28 -6.44 5.07 16.74
CA LEU A 28 -7.41 4.72 17.78
C LEU A 28 -7.29 3.24 18.20
N ILE A 29 -7.03 2.33 17.26
CA ILE A 29 -6.73 0.93 17.61
C ILE A 29 -5.51 0.87 18.54
N ALA A 30 -4.45 1.61 18.23
CA ALA A 30 -3.27 1.70 19.07
C ALA A 30 -3.60 2.28 20.46
N ALA A 31 -4.39 3.34 20.54
CA ALA A 31 -4.77 4.00 21.79
C ALA A 31 -5.63 3.12 22.71
N PHE A 32 -6.52 2.28 22.17
CA PHE A 32 -7.44 1.46 22.94
C PHE A 32 -6.94 0.03 23.19
N PHE A 33 -6.08 -0.51 22.33
CA PHE A 33 -5.62 -1.90 22.40
C PHE A 33 -4.09 -2.05 22.47
N GLY A 34 -3.33 -1.00 22.20
CA GLY A 34 -1.86 -0.99 22.30
C GLY A 34 -1.18 -1.99 21.39
N THR A 35 0.01 -2.43 21.82
CA THR A 35 0.71 -3.62 21.31
C THR A 35 0.48 -4.77 22.28
N SER A 36 -0.57 -5.53 22.08
CA SER A 36 -1.03 -6.59 22.97
C SER A 36 -1.37 -7.87 22.23
N ALA A 37 -1.51 -8.98 22.97
CA ALA A 37 -2.00 -10.24 22.39
C ALA A 37 -3.36 -10.07 21.68
N THR A 38 -4.21 -9.19 22.17
CA THR A 38 -5.53 -8.90 21.59
C THR A 38 -5.42 -8.17 20.27
N SER A 39 -4.57 -7.13 20.17
CA SER A 39 -4.32 -6.42 18.92
C SER A 39 -3.60 -7.28 17.90
N ASP A 40 -2.66 -8.13 18.32
CA ASP A 40 -2.00 -9.10 17.47
C ASP A 40 -3.00 -10.10 16.86
N ALA A 41 -3.91 -10.64 17.70
CA ALA A 41 -4.98 -11.52 17.23
C ALA A 41 -5.88 -10.86 16.18
N TYR A 42 -6.24 -9.61 16.39
CA TYR A 42 -7.02 -8.83 15.41
C TYR A 42 -6.26 -8.62 14.10
N PHE A 43 -4.98 -8.24 14.15
CA PHE A 43 -4.21 -8.02 12.92
C PHE A 43 -3.98 -9.31 12.14
N ILE A 44 -3.72 -10.44 12.81
CA ILE A 44 -3.67 -11.76 12.15
C ILE A 44 -5.03 -12.11 11.55
N ALA A 45 -6.12 -11.97 12.30
CA ALA A 45 -7.47 -12.28 11.83
C ALA A 45 -7.87 -11.46 10.59
N SER A 46 -7.43 -10.20 10.52
CA SER A 46 -7.72 -9.29 9.41
C SER A 46 -6.95 -9.63 8.11
N ILE A 47 -5.89 -10.42 8.20
CA ILE A 47 -5.05 -10.75 7.03
C ILE A 47 -5.85 -11.52 5.99
N ILE A 48 -6.59 -12.56 6.40
CA ILE A 48 -7.29 -13.47 5.47
C ILE A 48 -8.29 -12.70 4.60
N PRO A 49 -9.27 -11.96 5.18
CA PRO A 49 -10.19 -11.16 4.37
C PRO A 49 -9.48 -10.11 3.50
N THR A 50 -8.42 -9.49 4.01
CA THR A 50 -7.66 -8.46 3.29
C THR A 50 -6.91 -9.04 2.10
N ILE A 51 -6.25 -10.18 2.25
CA ILE A 51 -5.55 -10.85 1.14
C ILE A 51 -6.53 -11.36 0.08
N LEU A 52 -7.62 -11.97 0.51
CA LEU A 52 -8.67 -12.40 -0.42
C LEU A 52 -9.21 -11.22 -1.21
N PHE A 53 -9.47 -10.08 -0.56
CA PHE A 53 -9.90 -8.86 -1.24
C PHE A 53 -8.81 -8.31 -2.18
N ALA A 54 -7.59 -8.16 -1.71
CA ALA A 54 -6.49 -7.60 -2.51
C ALA A 54 -6.21 -8.46 -3.76
N SER A 55 -6.29 -9.79 -3.62
CA SER A 55 -6.00 -10.69 -4.73
C SER A 55 -7.17 -10.86 -5.68
N VAL A 56 -8.38 -11.12 -5.16
CA VAL A 56 -9.55 -11.41 -5.96
C VAL A 56 -10.30 -10.14 -6.34
N GLY A 57 -10.55 -9.26 -5.37
CA GLY A 57 -11.33 -8.03 -5.59
C GLY A 57 -10.65 -7.08 -6.58
N MET A 58 -9.36 -6.79 -6.38
CA MET A 58 -8.61 -5.92 -7.32
C MET A 58 -8.49 -6.55 -8.71
N THR A 59 -8.31 -7.88 -8.80
CA THR A 59 -8.26 -8.57 -10.09
C THR A 59 -9.61 -8.52 -10.80
N ILE A 60 -10.72 -8.67 -10.08
CA ILE A 60 -12.06 -8.50 -10.65
C ILE A 60 -12.25 -7.07 -11.16
N THR A 61 -11.89 -6.06 -10.35
CA THR A 61 -12.04 -4.66 -10.74
C THR A 61 -11.30 -4.36 -12.03
N THR A 62 -10.03 -4.74 -12.13
CA THR A 62 -9.21 -4.44 -13.32
C THR A 62 -9.55 -5.33 -14.52
N GLY A 63 -9.86 -6.59 -14.29
CA GLY A 63 -10.08 -7.57 -15.35
C GLY A 63 -11.47 -7.55 -15.97
N LEU A 64 -12.50 -7.10 -15.23
CA LEU A 64 -13.86 -6.97 -15.80
C LEU A 64 -14.02 -5.76 -16.72
N VAL A 65 -13.24 -4.70 -16.53
CA VAL A 65 -13.33 -3.49 -17.36
C VAL A 65 -13.18 -3.80 -18.85
N PRO A 66 -12.12 -4.48 -19.34
CA PRO A 66 -11.99 -4.80 -20.77
C PRO A 66 -13.06 -5.77 -21.27
N ILE A 67 -13.53 -6.70 -20.42
CA ILE A 67 -14.60 -7.65 -20.79
C ILE A 67 -15.90 -6.89 -21.01
N TYR A 68 -16.29 -6.04 -20.06
CA TYR A 68 -17.48 -5.21 -20.16
C TYR A 68 -17.41 -4.28 -21.37
N ALA A 69 -16.27 -3.63 -21.60
CA ALA A 69 -16.05 -2.77 -22.75
C ALA A 69 -16.31 -3.48 -24.06
N ASN A 70 -15.71 -4.65 -24.26
CA ASN A 70 -15.82 -5.44 -25.49
C ASN A 70 -17.25 -5.90 -25.79
N ILE A 71 -18.03 -6.22 -24.75
CA ILE A 71 -19.42 -6.65 -24.93
C ILE A 71 -20.32 -5.45 -25.17
N LYS A 72 -20.11 -4.36 -24.43
CA LYS A 72 -20.92 -3.15 -24.51
C LYS A 72 -20.85 -2.48 -25.89
N THR A 73 -19.73 -2.57 -26.59
CA THR A 73 -19.62 -2.09 -27.98
C THR A 73 -20.57 -2.78 -28.94
N LYS A 74 -21.02 -4.01 -28.61
CA LYS A 74 -21.96 -4.78 -29.42
C LYS A 74 -23.41 -4.57 -28.98
N SER A 75 -23.67 -4.64 -27.67
CA SER A 75 -25.03 -4.50 -27.13
C SER A 75 -25.00 -4.17 -25.63
N ASN A 76 -25.63 -3.05 -25.24
CA ASN A 76 -25.81 -2.66 -23.84
C ASN A 76 -26.61 -3.72 -23.04
N LYS A 77 -27.61 -4.36 -23.67
CA LYS A 77 -28.46 -5.36 -23.01
C LYS A 77 -27.70 -6.65 -22.73
N GLU A 78 -26.88 -7.10 -23.68
CA GLU A 78 -26.00 -8.26 -23.49
C GLU A 78 -24.92 -7.99 -22.45
N ALA A 79 -24.30 -6.82 -22.48
CA ALA A 79 -23.31 -6.43 -21.49
C ALA A 79 -23.88 -6.49 -20.06
N SER A 80 -25.06 -5.90 -19.84
CA SER A 80 -25.72 -5.96 -18.53
C SER A 80 -26.08 -7.39 -18.13
N GLN A 81 -26.54 -8.25 -19.07
CA GLN A 81 -26.84 -9.64 -18.79
C GLN A 81 -25.58 -10.43 -18.40
N ILE A 82 -24.50 -10.30 -19.15
CA ILE A 82 -23.27 -11.03 -18.90
C ILE A 82 -22.66 -10.61 -17.56
N ILE A 83 -22.65 -9.32 -17.24
CA ILE A 83 -22.15 -8.85 -15.93
C ILE A 83 -23.01 -9.37 -14.78
N ARG A 84 -24.34 -9.48 -14.93
CA ARG A 84 -25.20 -10.14 -13.93
C ARG A 84 -24.76 -11.59 -13.69
N VAL A 85 -24.56 -12.34 -14.78
CA VAL A 85 -24.12 -13.75 -14.69
C VAL A 85 -22.75 -13.86 -14.03
N LEU A 86 -21.76 -13.04 -14.45
CA LEU A 86 -20.43 -13.03 -13.87
C LEU A 86 -20.44 -12.56 -12.40
N GLY A 87 -21.18 -11.50 -12.08
CA GLY A 87 -21.34 -11.02 -10.72
C GLY A 87 -21.98 -12.05 -9.79
N THR A 88 -23.02 -12.77 -10.29
CA THR A 88 -23.63 -13.89 -9.55
C THR A 88 -22.63 -15.03 -9.35
N LEU A 89 -21.86 -15.38 -10.38
CA LEU A 89 -20.84 -16.42 -10.29
C LEU A 89 -19.77 -16.06 -9.25
N PHE A 90 -19.21 -14.85 -9.33
CA PHE A 90 -18.17 -14.41 -8.37
C PHE A 90 -18.70 -14.33 -6.94
N PHE A 91 -19.94 -13.90 -6.77
CA PHE A 91 -20.58 -13.89 -5.46
C PHE A 91 -20.75 -15.30 -4.88
N ILE A 92 -21.24 -16.25 -5.69
CA ILE A 92 -21.34 -17.66 -5.27
C ILE A 92 -19.97 -18.24 -4.96
N MET A 93 -18.96 -17.98 -5.81
CA MET A 93 -17.59 -18.40 -5.55
C MET A 93 -17.02 -17.79 -4.25
N SER A 94 -17.32 -16.51 -3.97
CA SER A 94 -16.88 -15.87 -2.74
C SER A 94 -17.53 -16.48 -1.50
N ILE A 95 -18.81 -16.89 -1.57
CA ILE A 95 -19.49 -17.64 -0.51
C ILE A 95 -18.81 -18.99 -0.29
N LEU A 96 -18.53 -19.75 -1.34
CA LEU A 96 -17.85 -21.05 -1.25
C LEU A 96 -16.46 -20.89 -0.62
N VAL A 97 -15.68 -19.92 -1.06
CA VAL A 97 -14.36 -19.61 -0.48
C VAL A 97 -14.51 -19.22 0.99
N THR A 98 -15.47 -18.37 1.33
CA THR A 98 -15.76 -17.98 2.73
C THR A 98 -16.09 -19.21 3.59
N ILE A 99 -16.93 -20.11 3.12
CA ILE A 99 -17.29 -21.34 3.85
C ILE A 99 -16.07 -22.24 4.04
N ILE A 100 -15.25 -22.42 3.01
CA ILE A 100 -14.02 -23.21 3.10
C ILE A 100 -13.09 -22.61 4.17
N PHE A 101 -12.80 -21.33 4.10
CA PHE A 101 -11.94 -20.67 5.08
C PHE A 101 -12.55 -20.64 6.49
N TYR A 102 -13.89 -20.56 6.60
CA TYR A 102 -14.60 -20.62 7.88
C TYR A 102 -14.43 -21.97 8.58
N ILE A 103 -14.55 -23.06 7.83
CA ILE A 103 -14.36 -24.42 8.35
C ILE A 103 -12.90 -24.64 8.72
N TYR A 104 -11.97 -24.26 7.85
CA TYR A 104 -10.54 -24.45 8.05
C TYR A 104 -9.86 -23.29 8.83
N THR A 105 -10.64 -22.37 9.42
CA THR A 105 -10.07 -21.24 10.20
C THR A 105 -9.01 -21.67 11.19
N PRO A 106 -9.22 -22.71 12.09
CA PRO A 106 -8.22 -23.07 13.09
C PRO A 106 -6.90 -23.56 12.47
N PHE A 107 -6.97 -24.24 11.35
CA PHE A 107 -5.77 -24.69 10.62
C PHE A 107 -5.01 -23.52 9.98
N VAL A 108 -5.74 -22.60 9.34
CA VAL A 108 -5.14 -21.46 8.64
C VAL A 108 -4.52 -20.46 9.64
N THR A 109 -5.22 -20.14 10.73
CA THR A 109 -4.70 -19.22 11.77
C THR A 109 -3.49 -19.79 12.48
N ARG A 110 -3.45 -21.11 12.73
CA ARG A 110 -2.28 -21.77 13.30
C ARG A 110 -1.06 -21.72 12.39
N ILE A 111 -1.26 -21.80 11.08
CA ILE A 111 -0.17 -21.59 10.12
C ILE A 111 0.28 -20.13 10.09
N MET A 112 -0.67 -19.19 10.14
CA MET A 112 -0.37 -17.74 10.05
C MET A 112 0.22 -17.16 11.34
N ALA A 113 0.00 -17.80 12.48
CA ALA A 113 0.50 -17.38 13.78
C ALA A 113 0.97 -18.58 14.62
N PRO A 114 2.05 -19.26 14.19
CA PRO A 114 2.53 -20.47 14.85
C PRO A 114 3.04 -20.23 16.28
N GLY A 115 3.41 -19.00 16.63
CA GLY A 115 3.87 -18.63 17.97
C GLY A 115 2.76 -18.25 18.95
N PHE A 116 1.50 -18.18 18.52
CA PHE A 116 0.41 -17.79 19.42
C PHE A 116 0.04 -18.93 20.37
N GLN A 117 -0.24 -18.57 21.63
CA GLN A 117 -0.79 -19.50 22.63
C GLN A 117 -2.24 -19.85 22.30
N GLN A 118 -2.75 -20.94 22.91
CA GLN A 118 -4.09 -21.47 22.61
C GLN A 118 -5.21 -20.43 22.76
N GLU A 119 -5.21 -19.66 23.84
CA GLU A 119 -6.20 -18.62 24.09
C GLU A 119 -6.18 -17.53 22.99
N GLN A 120 -4.99 -17.10 22.61
CA GLN A 120 -4.81 -16.10 21.54
C GLN A 120 -5.24 -16.64 20.17
N LEU A 121 -4.99 -17.93 19.89
CA LEU A 121 -5.47 -18.60 18.67
C LEU A 121 -7.00 -18.70 18.64
N GLU A 122 -7.65 -19.00 19.78
CA GLU A 122 -9.11 -19.05 19.87
C GLU A 122 -9.73 -17.68 19.63
N LEU A 123 -9.15 -16.62 20.20
CA LEU A 123 -9.56 -15.25 19.91
C LEU A 123 -9.37 -14.94 18.42
N THR A 124 -8.20 -15.26 17.83
CA THR A 124 -7.92 -15.06 16.41
C THR A 124 -8.92 -15.79 15.52
N ASN A 125 -9.26 -17.05 15.87
CA ASN A 125 -10.25 -17.85 15.16
C ASN A 125 -11.62 -17.19 15.18
N SER A 126 -12.06 -16.73 16.36
CA SER A 126 -13.35 -16.08 16.53
C SER A 126 -13.45 -14.78 15.72
N LEU A 127 -12.42 -13.93 15.80
CA LEU A 127 -12.36 -12.68 15.04
C LEU A 127 -12.32 -12.95 13.53
N THR A 128 -11.52 -13.93 13.09
CA THR A 128 -11.44 -14.32 11.67
C THR A 128 -12.81 -14.76 11.14
N ARG A 129 -13.52 -15.62 11.87
CA ARG A 129 -14.85 -16.09 11.47
C ARG A 129 -15.88 -14.97 11.35
N ILE A 130 -15.81 -13.97 12.23
CA ILE A 130 -16.68 -12.77 12.15
C ILE A 130 -16.34 -11.93 10.91
N MET A 131 -15.06 -11.79 10.59
CA MET A 131 -14.62 -10.92 9.51
C MET A 131 -14.68 -11.58 8.12
N LEU A 132 -14.58 -12.91 8.02
CA LEU A 132 -14.55 -13.63 6.73
C LEU A 132 -15.72 -13.31 5.78
N PRO A 133 -16.99 -13.19 6.26
CA PRO A 133 -18.10 -12.86 5.36
C PRO A 133 -17.98 -11.50 4.66
N SER A 134 -17.11 -10.59 5.17
CA SER A 134 -16.82 -9.32 4.49
C SER A 134 -16.26 -9.51 3.09
N PHE A 135 -15.58 -10.64 2.82
CA PHE A 135 -15.07 -10.98 1.49
C PHE A 135 -16.16 -11.03 0.43
N CYS A 136 -17.35 -11.55 0.76
CA CYS A 136 -18.48 -11.58 -0.17
C CYS A 136 -18.91 -10.16 -0.59
N PHE A 137 -18.96 -9.23 0.36
CA PHE A 137 -19.29 -7.82 0.09
C PHE A 137 -18.18 -7.11 -0.69
N TYR A 138 -16.90 -7.41 -0.40
CA TYR A 138 -15.78 -6.87 -1.17
C TYR A 138 -15.81 -7.32 -2.63
N VAL A 139 -16.18 -8.58 -2.91
CA VAL A 139 -16.32 -9.08 -4.27
C VAL A 139 -17.48 -8.37 -5.01
N LEU A 140 -18.63 -8.19 -4.36
CA LEU A 140 -19.74 -7.42 -4.94
C LEU A 140 -19.33 -5.96 -5.20
N SER A 141 -18.67 -5.33 -4.23
CA SER A 141 -18.14 -3.97 -4.38
C SER A 141 -17.16 -3.87 -5.55
N ALA A 142 -16.27 -4.85 -5.74
CA ALA A 142 -15.32 -4.89 -6.85
C ALA A 142 -16.01 -4.98 -8.23
N VAL A 143 -17.06 -5.79 -8.35
CA VAL A 143 -17.87 -5.88 -9.58
C VAL A 143 -18.54 -4.53 -9.88
N MET A 144 -19.13 -3.88 -8.87
CA MET A 144 -19.74 -2.56 -9.03
C MET A 144 -18.71 -1.50 -9.42
N THR A 145 -17.56 -1.48 -8.73
CA THR A 145 -16.45 -0.57 -9.01
C THR A 145 -16.00 -0.68 -10.46
N SER A 146 -15.78 -1.88 -10.99
CA SER A 146 -15.32 -2.09 -12.36
C SER A 146 -16.24 -1.46 -13.41
N ILE A 147 -17.55 -1.55 -13.20
CA ILE A 147 -18.54 -0.97 -14.11
C ILE A 147 -18.60 0.55 -13.96
N LEU A 148 -18.60 1.06 -12.73
CA LEU A 148 -18.62 2.50 -12.46
C LEU A 148 -17.38 3.20 -13.02
N GLU A 149 -16.19 2.58 -12.91
CA GLU A 149 -14.94 3.08 -13.49
C GLU A 149 -15.00 3.11 -15.02
N TYR A 150 -15.52 2.03 -15.66
CA TYR A 150 -15.72 2.02 -17.10
C TYR A 150 -16.67 3.13 -17.56
N GLU A 151 -17.74 3.35 -16.82
CA GLU A 151 -18.75 4.41 -17.08
C GLU A 151 -18.27 5.80 -16.67
N ARG A 152 -16.98 5.95 -16.30
CA ARG A 152 -16.35 7.21 -15.85
C ARG A 152 -17.02 7.86 -14.64
N ASN A 153 -17.69 7.07 -13.82
CA ASN A 153 -18.29 7.50 -12.55
C ASN A 153 -17.40 7.07 -11.38
N PHE A 154 -16.34 7.80 -11.13
CA PHE A 154 -15.28 7.43 -10.18
C PHE A 154 -15.57 7.81 -8.72
N VAL A 155 -16.57 8.67 -8.47
CA VAL A 155 -16.85 9.18 -7.11
C VAL A 155 -17.33 8.06 -6.17
N PRO A 156 -18.35 7.23 -6.51
CA PRO A 156 -18.77 6.16 -5.63
C PRO A 156 -17.67 5.13 -5.32
N PRO A 157 -16.87 4.65 -6.30
CA PRO A 157 -15.69 3.83 -6.03
C PRO A 157 -14.67 4.48 -5.07
N ALA A 158 -14.42 5.77 -5.20
CA ALA A 158 -13.50 6.47 -4.31
C ALA A 158 -14.00 6.54 -2.86
N LEU A 159 -15.32 6.55 -2.65
CA LEU A 159 -15.96 6.64 -1.32
C LEU A 159 -16.01 5.30 -0.56
N VAL A 160 -15.75 4.14 -1.18
CA VAL A 160 -16.00 2.81 -0.59
C VAL A 160 -15.25 2.55 0.74
N THR A 161 -14.07 3.14 0.93
CA THR A 161 -13.26 2.93 2.12
C THR A 161 -13.67 3.83 3.30
N ILE A 162 -14.40 4.90 3.06
CA ILE A 162 -14.81 5.86 4.09
C ILE A 162 -15.77 5.23 5.11
N PRO A 163 -16.87 4.53 4.73
CA PRO A 163 -17.77 3.92 5.70
C PRO A 163 -17.06 2.93 6.61
N GLN A 164 -16.20 2.08 6.06
CA GLN A 164 -15.49 1.08 6.85
C GLN A 164 -14.64 1.74 7.93
N ASN A 165 -13.86 2.77 7.58
CA ASN A 165 -13.07 3.50 8.56
C ASN A 165 -13.93 4.20 9.61
N LEU A 166 -15.03 4.84 9.20
CA LEU A 166 -15.94 5.52 10.12
C LEU A 166 -16.62 4.56 11.09
N PHE A 167 -17.15 3.42 10.61
CA PHE A 167 -17.78 2.43 11.49
C PHE A 167 -16.81 1.85 12.50
N ILE A 168 -15.57 1.58 12.09
CA ILE A 168 -14.53 1.10 13.02
C ILE A 168 -14.17 2.18 14.04
N ILE A 169 -14.01 3.44 13.63
CA ILE A 169 -13.75 4.58 14.54
C ILE A 169 -14.89 4.71 15.57
N ILE A 170 -16.14 4.70 15.11
CA ILE A 170 -17.32 4.77 15.99
C ILE A 170 -17.34 3.58 16.96
N ALA A 171 -17.05 2.38 16.48
CA ALA A 171 -17.01 1.19 17.33
C ALA A 171 -15.92 1.25 18.39
N ILE A 172 -14.74 1.75 18.05
CA ILE A 172 -13.65 1.90 19.03
C ILE A 172 -14.06 2.88 20.12
N VAL A 173 -14.62 4.03 19.77
CA VAL A 173 -14.95 5.08 20.74
C VAL A 173 -16.12 4.69 21.63
N PHE A 174 -17.18 4.07 21.08
CA PHE A 174 -18.43 3.85 21.80
C PHE A 174 -18.68 2.39 22.24
N LEU A 175 -18.11 1.41 21.55
CA LEU A 175 -18.42 0.00 21.78
C LEU A 175 -17.24 -0.82 22.32
N SER A 176 -16.01 -0.32 22.24
CA SER A 176 -14.83 -1.11 22.64
C SER A 176 -14.78 -1.39 24.14
N GLN A 177 -15.34 -0.51 24.98
CA GLN A 177 -15.41 -0.74 26.43
C GLN A 177 -16.30 -1.92 26.80
N THR A 178 -17.38 -2.15 26.03
CA THR A 178 -18.35 -3.23 26.32
C THR A 178 -18.00 -4.52 25.57
N TYR A 179 -17.62 -4.41 24.31
CA TYR A 179 -17.42 -5.57 23.42
C TYR A 179 -15.94 -5.84 23.10
N GLY A 180 -15.02 -5.04 23.62
CA GLY A 180 -13.60 -5.19 23.34
C GLY A 180 -13.27 -5.15 21.85
N ILE A 181 -12.32 -5.99 21.43
CA ILE A 181 -11.85 -6.09 20.05
C ILE A 181 -12.90 -6.66 19.07
N TYR A 182 -13.91 -7.38 19.60
CA TYR A 182 -15.02 -7.89 18.79
C TYR A 182 -15.83 -6.78 18.11
N ALA A 183 -15.95 -5.61 18.76
CA ALA A 183 -16.60 -4.45 18.16
C ALA A 183 -15.95 -4.06 16.82
N ILE A 184 -14.62 -4.12 16.73
CA ILE A 184 -13.88 -3.79 15.50
C ILE A 184 -14.12 -4.86 14.44
N ALA A 185 -14.12 -6.14 14.82
CA ALA A 185 -14.35 -7.24 13.88
C ALA A 185 -15.75 -7.17 13.25
N ILE A 186 -16.78 -6.94 14.07
CA ILE A 186 -18.18 -6.80 13.62
C ILE A 186 -18.34 -5.59 12.72
N THR A 187 -17.77 -4.44 13.11
CA THR A 187 -17.88 -3.21 12.31
C THR A 187 -17.04 -3.26 11.02
N THR A 188 -16.01 -4.09 10.94
CA THR A 188 -15.35 -4.40 9.69
C THR A 188 -16.30 -5.07 8.68
N LEU A 189 -17.10 -6.03 9.14
CA LEU A 189 -18.14 -6.68 8.33
C LEU A 189 -19.23 -5.69 7.91
N ILE A 190 -19.73 -4.89 8.86
CA ILE A 190 -20.72 -3.83 8.57
C ILE A 190 -20.18 -2.83 7.56
N GLY A 191 -18.94 -2.38 7.73
CA GLY A 191 -18.28 -1.47 6.81
C GLY A 191 -18.15 -2.03 5.39
N ALA A 192 -17.84 -3.32 5.25
CA ALA A 192 -17.80 -4.00 3.95
C ALA A 192 -19.21 -4.04 3.29
N PHE A 193 -20.25 -4.27 4.04
CA PHE A 193 -21.64 -4.19 3.55
C PHE A 193 -21.97 -2.78 3.06
N PHE A 194 -21.58 -1.76 3.79
CA PHE A 194 -21.82 -0.36 3.39
C PHE A 194 -21.03 0.07 2.16
N GLN A 195 -19.92 -0.59 1.81
CA GLN A 195 -19.24 -0.37 0.51
C GLN A 195 -20.15 -0.70 -0.68
N VAL A 196 -21.00 -1.72 -0.53
CA VAL A 196 -22.01 -2.09 -1.55
C VAL A 196 -23.13 -1.05 -1.57
N ILE A 197 -23.63 -0.64 -0.40
CA ILE A 197 -24.74 0.34 -0.28
C ILE A 197 -24.38 1.67 -0.93
N ILE A 198 -23.17 2.20 -0.68
CA ILE A 198 -22.73 3.49 -1.25
C ILE A 198 -22.69 3.50 -2.78
N GLN A 199 -22.33 2.36 -3.38
CA GLN A 199 -22.27 2.23 -4.82
C GLN A 199 -23.66 1.96 -5.45
N TYR A 200 -24.61 1.41 -4.66
CA TYR A 200 -25.90 0.95 -5.15
C TYR A 200 -26.70 2.01 -5.93
N PRO A 201 -26.87 3.27 -5.45
CA PRO A 201 -27.64 4.29 -6.18
C PRO A 201 -27.09 4.57 -7.58
N SER A 202 -25.75 4.58 -7.69
CA SER A 202 -25.06 4.87 -8.96
C SER A 202 -25.09 3.71 -9.94
N ILE A 203 -25.07 2.48 -9.43
CA ILE A 203 -25.03 1.27 -10.26
C ILE A 203 -26.42 0.80 -10.70
N LYS A 204 -27.49 1.14 -9.95
CA LYS A 204 -28.87 0.72 -10.20
C LYS A 204 -29.34 1.01 -11.63
N LYS A 205 -28.94 2.13 -12.20
CA LYS A 205 -29.30 2.54 -13.57
C LYS A 205 -28.79 1.60 -14.67
N TYR A 206 -27.72 0.84 -14.39
CA TYR A 206 -27.13 -0.10 -15.35
C TYR A 206 -27.78 -1.49 -15.29
N ASN A 207 -28.71 -1.72 -14.36
CA ASN A 207 -29.49 -2.95 -14.19
C ASN A 207 -28.64 -4.23 -14.10
N ILE A 208 -27.52 -4.16 -13.36
CA ILE A 208 -26.56 -5.26 -13.19
C ILE A 208 -26.67 -5.98 -11.84
N ILE A 209 -27.48 -5.47 -10.89
CA ILE A 209 -27.61 -5.98 -9.52
C ILE A 209 -28.76 -7.02 -9.43
N LYS A 210 -28.92 -7.84 -10.42
CA LYS A 210 -29.88 -8.94 -10.37
C LYS A 210 -29.11 -10.25 -10.45
N PHE A 211 -29.48 -11.19 -9.60
CA PHE A 211 -28.94 -12.54 -9.71
C PHE A 211 -29.41 -13.17 -11.02
N ASP A 212 -28.46 -13.71 -11.77
CA ASP A 212 -28.73 -14.36 -13.06
C ASP A 212 -27.96 -15.68 -13.10
N LEU A 213 -28.72 -16.78 -13.08
CA LEU A 213 -28.19 -18.16 -13.04
C LEU A 213 -28.05 -18.80 -14.43
N HIS A 214 -28.18 -18.03 -15.50
CA HIS A 214 -28.11 -18.57 -16.88
C HIS A 214 -26.63 -18.88 -17.28
N PHE A 215 -25.94 -19.66 -16.46
CA PHE A 215 -24.52 -20.03 -16.66
C PHE A 215 -24.32 -20.85 -17.94
N LYS A 216 -25.25 -21.80 -18.26
CA LYS A 216 -25.14 -22.65 -19.46
C LYS A 216 -25.10 -21.83 -20.73
N LYS A 217 -25.96 -20.80 -20.83
CA LYS A 217 -26.09 -19.93 -22.02
C LYS A 217 -24.81 -19.09 -22.23
N ASN A 218 -24.12 -18.71 -21.14
CA ASN A 218 -22.95 -17.82 -21.16
C ASN A 218 -21.65 -18.58 -20.92
N ARG A 219 -21.62 -19.91 -21.09
CA ARG A 219 -20.47 -20.78 -20.74
C ARG A 219 -19.16 -20.34 -21.38
N LYS A 220 -19.19 -19.90 -22.64
CA LYS A 220 -17.98 -19.44 -23.34
C LYS A 220 -17.38 -18.20 -22.67
N VAL A 221 -18.20 -17.18 -22.42
CA VAL A 221 -17.76 -15.93 -21.81
C VAL A 221 -17.26 -16.18 -20.38
N ILE A 222 -17.94 -17.03 -19.61
CA ILE A 222 -17.49 -17.43 -18.26
C ILE A 222 -16.12 -18.09 -18.35
N LYS A 223 -15.92 -19.07 -19.23
CA LYS A 223 -14.65 -19.77 -19.40
C LYS A 223 -13.53 -18.80 -19.77
N ASP A 224 -13.76 -17.92 -20.74
CA ASP A 224 -12.79 -16.95 -21.22
C ASP A 224 -12.43 -15.94 -20.09
N THR A 225 -13.44 -15.50 -19.32
CA THR A 225 -13.23 -14.63 -18.16
C THR A 225 -12.39 -15.30 -17.07
N LEU A 226 -12.74 -16.52 -16.67
CA LEU A 226 -11.99 -17.25 -15.65
C LEU A 226 -10.57 -17.56 -16.11
N PHE A 227 -10.38 -17.91 -17.38
CA PHE A 227 -9.04 -18.14 -17.94
C PHE A 227 -8.18 -16.89 -17.94
N LEU A 228 -8.80 -15.71 -18.15
CA LEU A 228 -8.10 -14.42 -18.05
C LEU A 228 -7.75 -14.04 -16.61
N LEU A 229 -8.71 -14.21 -15.67
CA LEU A 229 -8.56 -13.75 -14.28
C LEU A 229 -7.73 -14.70 -13.42
N ALA A 230 -7.77 -16.02 -13.66
CA ALA A 230 -7.10 -16.99 -12.80
C ALA A 230 -5.57 -16.75 -12.68
N PRO A 231 -4.80 -16.54 -13.77
CA PRO A 231 -3.37 -16.23 -13.64
C PRO A 231 -3.13 -14.92 -12.89
N MET A 232 -4.00 -13.91 -13.06
CA MET A 232 -3.88 -12.63 -12.36
C MET A 232 -4.12 -12.78 -10.86
N ILE A 233 -5.11 -13.60 -10.47
CA ILE A 233 -5.40 -13.90 -9.06
C ILE A 233 -4.19 -14.64 -8.44
N ILE A 234 -3.67 -15.66 -9.11
CA ILE A 234 -2.51 -16.43 -8.62
C ILE A 234 -1.30 -15.51 -8.40
N ALA A 235 -1.01 -14.62 -9.37
CA ALA A 235 0.07 -13.66 -9.24
C ALA A 235 -0.16 -12.68 -8.08
N SER A 236 -1.40 -12.19 -7.90
CA SER A 236 -1.76 -11.30 -6.80
C SER A 236 -1.66 -11.96 -5.43
N VAL A 237 -2.09 -13.22 -5.31
CA VAL A 237 -1.94 -14.02 -4.08
C VAL A 237 -0.46 -14.21 -3.76
N ALA A 238 0.35 -14.62 -4.74
CA ALA A 238 1.78 -14.80 -4.56
C ALA A 238 2.47 -13.52 -4.04
N PHE A 239 2.05 -12.35 -4.52
CA PHE A 239 2.57 -11.08 -4.05
C PHE A 239 2.24 -10.77 -2.57
N GLN A 240 1.11 -11.29 -2.06
CA GLN A 240 0.71 -11.10 -0.66
C GLN A 240 1.46 -12.01 0.33
N PHE A 241 2.12 -13.06 -0.15
CA PHE A 241 2.83 -14.01 0.72
C PHE A 241 3.89 -13.35 1.60
N ASN A 242 4.56 -12.32 1.09
CA ASN A 242 5.58 -11.60 1.86
C ASN A 242 5.00 -11.03 3.18
N ALA A 243 3.86 -10.35 3.08
CA ALA A 243 3.19 -9.78 4.24
C ALA A 243 2.67 -10.84 5.23
N VAL A 244 2.33 -12.04 4.73
CA VAL A 244 1.94 -13.17 5.59
C VAL A 244 3.13 -13.69 6.37
N ILE A 245 4.25 -13.90 5.69
CA ILE A 245 5.46 -14.47 6.31
C ILE A 245 6.04 -13.53 7.37
N ASP A 246 6.10 -12.23 7.09
CA ASP A 246 6.54 -11.25 8.09
C ASP A 246 5.72 -11.35 9.38
N ARG A 247 4.39 -11.57 9.27
CA ARG A 247 3.53 -11.74 10.44
C ARG A 247 3.64 -13.12 11.09
N MET A 248 3.87 -14.18 10.29
CA MET A 248 4.17 -15.50 10.83
C MET A 248 5.42 -15.48 11.70
N VAL A 249 6.48 -14.82 11.24
CA VAL A 249 7.72 -14.65 12.01
C VAL A 249 7.46 -13.78 13.24
N ALA A 250 6.75 -12.66 13.06
CA ALA A 250 6.41 -11.77 14.18
C ALA A 250 5.57 -12.44 15.27
N SER A 251 4.72 -13.40 14.91
CA SER A 251 3.91 -14.14 15.88
C SER A 251 4.73 -15.00 16.85
N GLN A 252 5.97 -15.32 16.50
CA GLN A 252 6.91 -16.11 17.32
C GLN A 252 7.73 -15.22 18.27
N LEU A 253 7.64 -13.92 18.13
CA LEU A 253 8.28 -12.91 18.97
C LEU A 253 7.37 -12.56 20.18
N PRO A 254 7.84 -11.78 21.15
CA PRO A 254 7.01 -11.34 22.27
C PRO A 254 5.67 -10.74 21.84
N SER A 255 4.64 -10.91 22.70
CA SER A 255 3.30 -10.36 22.46
C SER A 255 3.36 -8.87 22.13
N GLY A 256 2.58 -8.42 21.16
CA GLY A 256 2.59 -7.06 20.64
C GLY A 256 3.46 -6.87 19.40
N SER A 257 4.25 -7.87 19.01
CA SER A 257 5.17 -7.76 17.85
C SER A 257 4.45 -7.61 16.52
N VAL A 258 3.34 -8.33 16.32
CA VAL A 258 2.55 -8.25 15.08
C VAL A 258 1.92 -6.87 14.94
N SER A 259 1.36 -6.32 16.02
CA SER A 259 0.75 -5.00 16.04
C SER A 259 1.79 -3.89 15.91
N ALA A 260 2.93 -3.99 16.58
CA ALA A 260 4.03 -3.04 16.42
C ALA A 260 4.52 -2.94 14.96
N LEU A 261 4.74 -4.08 14.29
CA LEU A 261 5.08 -4.12 12.86
C LEU A 261 3.99 -3.48 11.99
N ASN A 262 2.71 -3.74 12.32
CA ASN A 262 1.61 -3.14 11.57
C ASN A 262 1.59 -1.62 11.71
N TYR A 263 1.71 -1.08 12.94
CA TYR A 263 1.75 0.35 13.20
C TYR A 263 2.96 1.01 12.52
N ALA A 264 4.14 0.42 12.66
CA ALA A 264 5.37 0.91 12.04
C ALA A 264 5.27 0.96 10.51
N SER A 265 4.78 -0.12 9.88
CA SER A 265 4.61 -0.16 8.43
C SER A 265 3.60 0.87 7.95
N LYS A 266 2.46 1.06 8.65
CA LYS A 266 1.45 2.07 8.33
C LYS A 266 2.03 3.48 8.36
N LEU A 267 2.80 3.80 9.38
CA LEU A 267 3.45 5.11 9.52
C LEU A 267 4.45 5.36 8.38
N MET A 268 5.26 4.35 8.01
CA MET A 268 6.19 4.43 6.88
C MET A 268 5.46 4.61 5.53
N TYR A 269 4.30 3.94 5.35
CA TYR A 269 3.53 4.05 4.11
C TYR A 269 2.82 5.40 3.93
N LEU A 270 2.64 6.22 4.96
CA LEU A 270 1.95 7.52 4.85
C LEU A 270 2.64 8.46 3.86
N PRO A 271 3.92 8.87 4.04
CA PRO A 271 4.56 9.78 3.10
C PRO A 271 4.69 9.16 1.70
N LEU A 272 4.93 7.85 1.61
CA LEU A 272 4.95 7.14 0.34
C LEU A 272 3.62 7.30 -0.40
N SER A 273 2.51 7.03 0.27
CA SER A 273 1.18 7.00 -0.36
C SER A 273 0.59 8.37 -0.66
N ILE A 274 1.01 9.41 0.08
CA ILE A 274 0.50 10.77 -0.09
C ILE A 274 1.34 11.55 -1.10
N ILE A 275 2.65 11.33 -1.14
CA ILE A 275 3.59 12.15 -1.94
C ILE A 275 4.17 11.35 -3.10
N LEU A 276 4.81 10.20 -2.84
CA LEU A 276 5.64 9.52 -3.83
C LEU A 276 4.82 8.73 -4.86
N LEU A 277 3.78 7.99 -4.44
CA LEU A 277 2.94 7.23 -5.37
C LEU A 277 2.13 8.13 -6.33
N PRO A 278 1.51 9.24 -5.91
CA PRO A 278 0.90 10.19 -6.84
C PRO A 278 1.90 10.77 -7.84
N LEU A 279 3.11 11.12 -7.40
CA LEU A 279 4.17 11.60 -8.30
C LEU A 279 4.51 10.55 -9.37
N ILE A 280 4.69 9.29 -8.99
CA ILE A 280 4.91 8.18 -9.92
C ILE A 280 3.75 8.08 -10.92
N THR A 281 2.52 8.25 -10.46
CA THR A 281 1.33 8.15 -11.31
C THR A 281 1.27 9.28 -12.34
N VAL A 282 1.66 10.51 -11.94
CA VAL A 282 1.71 11.67 -12.85
C VAL A 282 2.85 11.55 -13.88
N LEU A 283 3.98 10.97 -13.50
CA LEU A 283 5.12 10.80 -14.40
C LEU A 283 4.96 9.61 -15.37
N TYR A 284 4.13 8.62 -15.05
CA TYR A 284 4.03 7.38 -15.80
C TYR A 284 3.58 7.55 -17.26
N PRO A 285 2.58 8.39 -17.63
CA PRO A 285 2.21 8.60 -19.03
C PRO A 285 3.40 9.07 -19.90
N SER A 286 4.23 9.96 -19.37
CA SER A 286 5.42 10.44 -20.09
C SER A 286 6.46 9.34 -20.35
N VAL A 287 6.52 8.31 -19.47
CA VAL A 287 7.35 7.13 -19.71
C VAL A 287 6.77 6.27 -20.83
N VAL A 288 5.44 6.11 -20.86
CA VAL A 288 4.77 5.34 -21.91
C VAL A 288 4.97 5.99 -23.28
N ASP A 289 4.82 7.32 -23.38
CA ASP A 289 5.04 8.09 -24.60
C ASP A 289 6.50 7.94 -25.07
N ALA A 290 7.47 8.12 -24.15
CA ALA A 290 8.88 7.94 -24.44
C ALA A 290 9.24 6.49 -24.84
N ALA A 291 8.52 5.48 -24.34
CA ALA A 291 8.72 4.08 -24.72
C ALA A 291 8.25 3.79 -26.15
N VAL A 292 7.27 4.52 -26.66
CA VAL A 292 6.81 4.44 -28.06
C VAL A 292 7.83 5.10 -28.99
N GLU A 293 8.36 6.29 -28.62
CA GLU A 293 9.35 7.02 -29.40
C GLU A 293 10.69 6.28 -29.52
N LYS A 294 11.04 5.50 -28.50
CA LYS A 294 12.34 4.82 -28.35
C LYS A 294 13.53 5.80 -28.30
N GLY A 295 14.72 5.30 -27.96
CA GLY A 295 15.95 6.10 -27.96
C GLY A 295 16.22 6.86 -26.64
N ASN A 296 16.92 8.00 -26.73
CA ASN A 296 17.44 8.76 -25.60
C ASN A 296 16.36 9.41 -24.72
N SER A 297 15.15 9.66 -25.25
CA SER A 297 14.06 10.26 -24.50
C SER A 297 13.61 9.34 -23.37
N LEU A 298 13.56 8.05 -23.62
CA LEU A 298 13.19 7.03 -22.64
C LEU A 298 14.19 6.95 -21.48
N CYS A 299 15.51 6.96 -21.78
CA CYS A 299 16.55 6.96 -20.74
C CYS A 299 16.51 8.24 -19.88
N LYS A 300 16.32 9.41 -20.51
CA LYS A 300 16.19 10.68 -19.80
C LYS A 300 14.98 10.68 -18.87
N MET A 301 13.84 10.16 -19.32
CA MET A 301 12.62 10.11 -18.52
C MET A 301 12.75 9.14 -17.35
N LEU A 302 13.39 7.97 -17.55
CA LEU A 302 13.70 7.03 -16.48
C LEU A 302 14.53 7.68 -15.37
N PHE A 303 15.69 8.27 -15.72
CA PHE A 303 16.59 8.88 -14.77
C PHE A 303 16.01 10.13 -14.11
N LYS A 304 15.21 10.90 -14.84
CA LYS A 304 14.47 12.02 -14.25
C LYS A 304 13.51 11.56 -13.15
N GLY A 305 12.78 10.47 -13.36
CA GLY A 305 11.89 9.91 -12.33
C GLY A 305 12.68 9.41 -11.10
N ILE A 306 13.79 8.69 -11.30
CA ILE A 306 14.65 8.23 -10.21
C ILE A 306 15.18 9.43 -9.42
N ASN A 307 15.71 10.44 -10.12
CA ASN A 307 16.24 11.66 -9.50
C ASN A 307 15.18 12.40 -8.68
N MET A 308 13.98 12.64 -9.25
CA MET A 308 12.89 13.34 -8.54
C MET A 308 12.43 12.57 -7.30
N LEU A 309 12.27 11.25 -7.41
CA LEU A 309 11.87 10.42 -6.28
C LEU A 309 12.93 10.44 -5.19
N THR A 310 14.22 10.32 -5.55
CA THR A 310 15.33 10.40 -4.60
C THR A 310 15.38 11.77 -3.92
N PHE A 311 15.27 12.85 -4.70
CA PHE A 311 15.31 14.22 -4.19
C PHE A 311 14.20 14.49 -3.15
N ILE A 312 12.96 14.08 -3.46
CA ILE A 312 11.81 14.29 -2.55
C ILE A 312 11.88 13.34 -1.35
N SER A 313 12.43 12.14 -1.51
CA SER A 313 12.54 11.16 -0.41
C SER A 313 13.57 11.54 0.63
N ILE A 314 14.64 12.25 0.27
CA ILE A 314 15.76 12.58 1.20
C ILE A 314 15.28 13.32 2.44
N PRO A 315 14.58 14.46 2.38
CA PRO A 315 14.15 15.17 3.57
C PRO A 315 13.14 14.34 4.41
N LEU A 316 12.29 13.55 3.76
CA LEU A 316 11.37 12.65 4.46
C LEU A 316 12.13 11.59 5.26
N LEU A 317 13.14 10.96 4.64
CA LEU A 317 13.99 9.97 5.28
C LEU A 317 14.76 10.56 6.48
N ILE A 318 15.31 11.76 6.36
CA ILE A 318 16.06 12.41 7.43
C ILE A 318 15.14 12.63 8.64
N VAL A 319 13.94 13.16 8.45
CA VAL A 319 12.97 13.34 9.54
C VAL A 319 12.60 12.00 10.16
N MET A 320 12.34 10.95 9.34
CA MET A 320 12.02 9.62 9.85
C MET A 320 13.16 8.97 10.63
N PHE A 321 14.41 9.25 10.28
CA PHE A 321 15.57 8.73 11.01
C PHE A 321 15.86 9.50 12.30
N VAL A 322 15.84 10.83 12.21
CA VAL A 322 16.20 11.68 13.35
C VAL A 322 15.15 11.62 14.45
N GLU A 323 13.88 11.62 14.06
CA GLU A 323 12.72 11.71 14.95
C GLU A 323 11.84 10.45 14.89
N SER A 324 12.46 9.27 14.76
CA SER A 324 11.72 8.01 14.63
C SER A 324 10.82 7.74 15.85
N ARG A 325 11.30 8.03 17.06
CA ARG A 325 10.56 7.86 18.30
C ARG A 325 9.45 8.89 18.42
N GLU A 326 9.76 10.14 18.17
CA GLU A 326 8.83 11.27 18.25
C GLU A 326 7.67 11.13 17.25
N LEU A 327 7.96 10.61 16.07
CA LEU A 327 6.94 10.31 15.07
C LEU A 327 6.00 9.19 15.53
N VAL A 328 6.54 8.12 16.12
CA VAL A 328 5.75 7.02 16.69
C VAL A 328 4.94 7.51 17.89
N ASP A 329 5.55 8.27 18.80
CA ASP A 329 4.89 8.83 19.98
C ASP A 329 3.79 9.81 19.58
N PHE A 330 4.07 10.69 18.62
CA PHE A 330 3.05 11.61 18.07
C PHE A 330 1.88 10.86 17.44
N ALA A 331 2.16 9.78 16.71
CA ALA A 331 1.13 9.00 16.01
C ALA A 331 0.30 8.14 16.97
N TYR A 332 0.92 7.49 17.95
CA TYR A 332 0.29 6.37 18.66
C TYR A 332 0.33 6.45 20.19
N ARG A 333 1.24 7.20 20.82
CA ARG A 333 1.41 7.22 22.30
C ARG A 333 0.26 7.90 23.00
N ARG A 334 -0.86 7.15 23.11
CA ARG A 334 -2.10 7.58 23.78
C ARG A 334 -2.79 6.37 24.39
N GLY A 335 -3.54 6.59 25.48
CA GLY A 335 -4.32 5.52 26.13
C GLY A 335 -3.44 4.39 26.63
N VAL A 336 -3.68 3.17 26.16
CA VAL A 336 -2.93 1.97 26.56
C VAL A 336 -1.65 1.71 25.75
N PHE A 337 -1.35 2.57 24.78
CA PHE A 337 -0.09 2.47 24.04
C PHE A 337 1.06 3.06 24.86
N ASP A 338 1.71 2.18 25.63
CA ASP A 338 2.72 2.52 26.63
C ASP A 338 4.14 2.70 26.02
N GLU A 339 5.12 2.84 26.90
CA GLU A 339 6.54 2.98 26.56
C GLU A 339 7.08 1.74 25.84
N THR A 340 6.67 0.55 26.25
CA THR A 340 7.10 -0.72 25.63
C THR A 340 6.57 -0.81 24.21
N ALA A 341 5.29 -0.48 24.00
CA ALA A 341 4.66 -0.39 22.69
C ALA A 341 5.37 0.62 21.79
N SER A 342 5.73 1.80 22.34
CA SER A 342 6.48 2.82 21.62
C SER A 342 7.86 2.31 21.20
N ASN A 343 8.62 1.68 22.10
CA ASN A 343 9.94 1.17 21.81
C ASN A 343 9.94 0.08 20.72
N MET A 344 9.01 -0.89 20.81
CA MET A 344 8.85 -1.95 19.80
C MET A 344 8.50 -1.36 18.44
N THR A 345 7.54 -0.43 18.41
CA THR A 345 7.09 0.21 17.16
C THR A 345 8.16 1.10 16.56
N THR A 346 8.90 1.86 17.39
CA THR A 346 10.01 2.71 16.96
C THR A 346 11.15 1.89 16.36
N ASN A 347 11.50 0.75 16.97
CA ASN A 347 12.51 -0.16 16.44
C ASN A 347 12.13 -0.64 15.03
N ALA A 348 10.90 -1.13 14.85
CA ALA A 348 10.41 -1.54 13.55
C ALA A 348 10.33 -0.36 12.55
N PHE A 349 9.86 0.81 12.98
CA PHE A 349 9.70 1.99 12.14
C PHE A 349 11.05 2.52 11.62
N PHE A 350 12.04 2.58 12.48
CA PHE A 350 13.41 3.00 12.11
C PHE A 350 13.94 2.13 10.96
N PHE A 351 13.86 0.80 11.10
CA PHE A 351 14.35 -0.10 10.05
C PHE A 351 13.49 -0.10 8.80
N TYR A 352 12.17 0.05 8.90
CA TYR A 352 11.29 0.21 7.72
C TYR A 352 11.57 1.50 6.95
N SER A 353 11.94 2.59 7.65
CA SER A 353 12.24 3.86 6.99
C SER A 353 13.43 3.77 6.04
N LEU A 354 14.42 2.89 6.31
CA LEU A 354 15.51 2.57 5.38
C LEU A 354 15.02 2.07 4.03
N GLY A 355 13.91 1.34 4.03
CA GLY A 355 13.30 0.77 2.83
C GLY A 355 12.44 1.73 2.02
N MET A 356 12.02 2.88 2.59
CA MET A 356 11.02 3.75 1.95
C MET A 356 11.45 4.26 0.56
N LEU A 357 12.70 4.73 0.44
CA LEU A 357 13.24 5.18 -0.85
C LEU A 357 13.24 4.05 -1.88
N PHE A 358 13.73 2.88 -1.47
CA PHE A 358 13.84 1.73 -2.37
C PHE A 358 12.46 1.21 -2.78
N LEU A 359 11.46 1.30 -1.90
CA LEU A 359 10.08 0.99 -2.24
C LEU A 359 9.53 1.94 -3.32
N ALA A 360 9.78 3.24 -3.21
CA ALA A 360 9.37 4.21 -4.23
C ALA A 360 10.11 3.96 -5.56
N LEU A 361 11.41 3.73 -5.52
CA LEU A 361 12.21 3.45 -6.71
C LEU A 361 11.81 2.13 -7.37
N LYS A 362 11.54 1.08 -6.58
CA LYS A 362 11.01 -0.20 -7.07
C LYS A 362 9.67 -0.02 -7.80
N GLU A 363 8.75 0.75 -7.22
CA GLU A 363 7.45 1.03 -7.86
C GLU A 363 7.63 1.78 -9.19
N TRP A 364 8.55 2.74 -9.25
CA TRP A 364 8.89 3.46 -10.48
C TRP A 364 9.48 2.53 -11.54
N LEU A 365 10.48 1.72 -11.16
CA LEU A 365 11.15 0.78 -12.05
C LEU A 365 10.19 -0.31 -12.55
N ASN A 366 9.33 -0.83 -11.70
CA ASN A 366 8.30 -1.79 -12.11
C ASN A 366 7.39 -1.22 -13.20
N ARG A 367 6.89 0.02 -13.01
CA ARG A 367 6.07 0.69 -14.04
C ARG A 367 6.86 0.95 -15.32
N PHE A 368 8.13 1.28 -15.20
CA PHE A 368 9.02 1.45 -16.35
C PHE A 368 9.18 0.15 -17.15
N PHE A 369 9.49 -0.97 -16.49
CA PHE A 369 9.59 -2.27 -17.15
C PHE A 369 8.26 -2.74 -17.78
N VAL A 370 7.13 -2.39 -17.19
CA VAL A 370 5.80 -2.62 -17.78
C VAL A 370 5.64 -1.79 -19.06
N ALA A 371 6.05 -0.52 -19.06
CA ALA A 371 5.95 0.36 -20.24
C ALA A 371 6.77 -0.16 -21.43
N ILE A 372 7.93 -0.77 -21.18
CA ILE A 372 8.76 -1.39 -22.22
C ILE A 372 8.39 -2.87 -22.49
N LYS A 373 7.29 -3.36 -21.92
CA LYS A 373 6.76 -4.74 -22.07
C LYS A 373 7.70 -5.85 -21.56
N GLU A 374 8.57 -5.55 -20.61
CA GLU A 374 9.54 -6.48 -20.01
C GLU A 374 9.11 -6.95 -18.60
N THR A 375 7.85 -7.35 -18.48
CA THR A 375 7.24 -7.77 -17.20
C THR A 375 7.88 -9.01 -16.56
N ARG A 376 8.58 -9.85 -17.33
CA ARG A 376 9.30 -11.02 -16.80
C ARG A 376 10.40 -10.62 -15.82
N ILE A 377 11.09 -9.50 -16.07
CA ILE A 377 12.15 -9.01 -15.19
C ILE A 377 11.55 -8.63 -13.83
N THR A 378 10.43 -7.90 -13.82
CA THR A 378 9.76 -7.51 -12.57
C THR A 378 9.28 -8.73 -11.78
N MET A 379 8.81 -9.78 -12.46
CA MET A 379 8.39 -11.03 -11.83
C MET A 379 9.58 -11.75 -11.15
N TYR A 380 10.68 -11.99 -11.88
CA TYR A 380 11.85 -12.69 -11.31
C TYR A 380 12.49 -11.92 -10.16
N THR A 381 12.62 -10.59 -10.29
CA THR A 381 13.18 -9.76 -9.22
C THR A 381 12.28 -9.74 -7.98
N SER A 382 10.95 -9.78 -8.14
CA SER A 382 10.02 -9.91 -7.03
C SER A 382 10.16 -11.25 -6.31
N ILE A 383 10.30 -12.36 -7.05
CA ILE A 383 10.51 -13.70 -6.45
C ILE A 383 11.82 -13.72 -5.65
N ILE A 384 12.91 -13.20 -6.21
CA ILE A 384 14.20 -13.12 -5.50
C ILE A 384 14.06 -12.28 -4.22
N SER A 385 13.39 -11.15 -4.30
CA SER A 385 13.15 -10.27 -3.15
C SER A 385 12.34 -10.96 -2.06
N ILE A 386 11.29 -11.71 -2.41
CA ILE A 386 10.46 -12.47 -1.47
C ILE A 386 11.30 -13.55 -0.76
N ILE A 387 12.04 -14.35 -1.51
CA ILE A 387 12.90 -15.40 -0.94
C ILE A 387 13.93 -14.78 0.02
N LEU A 388 14.59 -13.72 -0.40
CA LEU A 388 15.57 -13.02 0.43
C LEU A 388 14.93 -12.45 1.69
N ASN A 389 13.75 -11.81 1.58
CA ASN A 389 13.02 -11.31 2.74
C ASN A 389 12.70 -12.44 3.73
N ILE A 390 12.20 -13.57 3.27
CA ILE A 390 11.87 -14.71 4.14
C ILE A 390 13.11 -15.17 4.92
N ILE A 391 14.22 -15.40 4.24
CA ILE A 391 15.47 -15.84 4.87
C ILE A 391 15.95 -14.81 5.90
N LEU A 392 15.95 -13.54 5.51
CA LEU A 392 16.42 -12.46 6.38
C LEU A 392 15.45 -12.19 7.54
N SER A 393 14.12 -12.26 7.35
CA SER A 393 13.15 -12.09 8.42
C SER A 393 13.34 -13.15 9.52
N ILE A 394 13.57 -14.41 9.15
CA ILE A 394 13.82 -15.48 10.11
C ILE A 394 15.18 -15.29 10.82
N THR A 395 16.22 -14.93 10.09
CA THR A 395 17.56 -14.79 10.68
C THR A 395 17.73 -13.52 11.49
N LEU A 396 17.27 -12.37 11.00
CA LEU A 396 17.46 -11.09 11.69
C LEU A 396 16.49 -10.88 12.86
N SER A 397 15.31 -11.53 12.84
CA SER A 397 14.38 -11.44 13.97
C SER A 397 14.94 -12.05 15.26
N SER A 398 15.84 -13.04 15.17
CA SER A 398 16.49 -13.62 16.35
C SER A 398 17.51 -12.70 17.03
N PHE A 399 17.97 -11.63 16.36
CA PHE A 399 18.95 -10.67 16.89
C PHE A 399 18.35 -9.28 17.17
N LEU A 400 17.36 -8.87 16.41
CA LEU A 400 16.79 -7.53 16.40
C LEU A 400 15.28 -7.50 16.64
N ASP A 401 14.68 -8.62 17.03
CA ASP A 401 13.23 -8.76 17.25
C ASP A 401 12.41 -8.22 16.06
N VAL A 402 11.40 -7.39 16.34
CA VAL A 402 10.56 -6.75 15.31
C VAL A 402 11.36 -5.89 14.32
N GLY A 403 12.45 -5.27 14.79
CA GLY A 403 13.35 -4.50 13.94
C GLY A 403 14.05 -5.35 12.89
N GLY A 404 14.34 -6.62 13.21
CA GLY A 404 14.96 -7.56 12.28
C GLY A 404 14.07 -7.88 11.08
N ILE A 405 12.76 -8.05 11.30
CA ILE A 405 11.78 -8.26 10.22
C ILE A 405 11.67 -7.00 9.34
N ALA A 406 11.61 -5.82 9.95
CA ALA A 406 11.56 -4.55 9.24
C ALA A 406 12.83 -4.31 8.40
N LEU A 407 14.00 -4.64 8.96
CA LEU A 407 15.29 -4.54 8.26
C LEU A 407 15.36 -5.54 7.09
N ALA A 408 14.89 -6.78 7.27
CA ALA A 408 14.81 -7.77 6.21
C ALA A 408 14.01 -7.27 5.02
N THR A 409 12.84 -6.67 5.28
CA THR A 409 12.01 -6.05 4.24
C THR A 409 12.75 -4.92 3.53
N SER A 410 13.45 -4.07 4.26
CA SER A 410 14.24 -2.96 3.69
C SER A 410 15.39 -3.44 2.82
N ILE A 411 16.13 -4.47 3.25
CA ILE A 411 17.20 -5.10 2.47
C ILE A 411 16.63 -5.78 1.21
N ALA A 412 15.49 -6.45 1.31
CA ALA A 412 14.84 -7.08 0.18
C ALA A 412 14.41 -6.06 -0.89
N LEU A 413 13.85 -4.90 -0.47
CA LEU A 413 13.50 -3.78 -1.35
C LEU A 413 14.74 -3.15 -2.01
N PHE A 414 15.80 -2.94 -1.22
CA PHE A 414 17.09 -2.49 -1.73
C PHE A 414 17.61 -3.43 -2.81
N THR A 415 17.69 -4.72 -2.51
CA THR A 415 18.18 -5.74 -3.45
C THR A 415 17.33 -5.78 -4.72
N GLN A 416 16.00 -5.76 -4.60
CA GLN A 416 15.10 -5.73 -5.75
C GLN A 416 15.35 -4.51 -6.64
N THR A 417 15.50 -3.34 -6.03
CA THR A 417 15.77 -2.09 -6.76
C THR A 417 17.09 -2.16 -7.52
N PHE A 418 18.16 -2.65 -6.86
CA PHE A 418 19.46 -2.80 -7.50
C PHE A 418 19.46 -3.84 -8.62
N VAL A 419 18.80 -4.97 -8.43
CA VAL A 419 18.67 -5.98 -9.49
C VAL A 419 17.88 -5.42 -10.68
N LEU A 420 16.81 -4.67 -10.46
CA LEU A 420 16.09 -3.98 -11.53
C LEU A 420 17.00 -2.99 -12.29
N LEU A 421 17.79 -2.18 -11.56
CA LEU A 421 18.77 -1.26 -12.16
C LEU A 421 19.85 -1.99 -12.95
N PHE A 422 20.30 -3.14 -12.49
CA PHE A 422 21.29 -3.97 -13.19
C PHE A 422 20.80 -4.50 -14.54
N PHE A 423 19.49 -4.74 -14.67
CA PHE A 423 18.90 -5.19 -15.94
C PHE A 423 18.66 -4.06 -16.94
N LEU A 424 18.72 -2.79 -16.54
CA LEU A 424 18.48 -1.64 -17.44
C LEU A 424 19.44 -1.58 -18.64
N PRO A 425 20.78 -1.67 -18.48
CA PRO A 425 21.71 -1.59 -19.61
C PRO A 425 21.53 -2.71 -20.63
N LYS A 426 20.95 -3.85 -20.21
CA LYS A 426 20.65 -4.98 -21.10
C LYS A 426 19.44 -4.72 -22.02
N LYS A 427 18.61 -3.72 -21.69
CA LYS A 427 17.34 -3.41 -22.36
C LYS A 427 17.33 -2.03 -23.00
N LEU A 428 18.26 -1.16 -22.61
CA LEU A 428 18.37 0.21 -23.09
C LEU A 428 19.80 0.50 -23.52
N VAL A 429 19.92 1.19 -24.64
CA VAL A 429 21.21 1.79 -25.02
C VAL A 429 21.35 3.10 -24.26
N ILE A 430 22.16 3.09 -23.21
CA ILE A 430 22.38 4.26 -22.36
C ILE A 430 23.63 4.99 -22.82
N GLU A 431 23.48 6.23 -23.27
CA GLU A 431 24.64 7.08 -23.62
C GLU A 431 25.50 7.32 -22.36
N LYS A 432 26.81 7.14 -22.51
CA LYS A 432 27.79 7.35 -21.44
C LYS A 432 27.66 8.73 -20.78
N LYS A 433 27.35 9.76 -21.56
CA LYS A 433 27.15 11.13 -21.06
C LYS A 433 25.94 11.25 -20.13
N ILE A 434 24.82 10.62 -20.49
CA ILE A 434 23.58 10.62 -19.68
C ILE A 434 23.81 9.83 -18.38
N PHE A 435 24.46 8.67 -18.48
CA PHE A 435 24.78 7.84 -17.33
C PHE A 435 25.73 8.54 -16.35
N LEU A 436 26.79 9.17 -16.87
CA LEU A 436 27.75 9.90 -16.02
C LEU A 436 27.08 11.10 -15.32
N ALA A 437 26.23 11.85 -16.01
CA ALA A 437 25.47 12.94 -15.40
C ALA A 437 24.53 12.43 -14.28
N PHE A 438 23.88 11.29 -14.48
CA PHE A 438 23.06 10.62 -13.48
C PHE A 438 23.88 10.21 -12.26
N CYS A 439 25.01 9.55 -12.43
CA CYS A 439 25.91 9.15 -11.34
C CYS A 439 26.42 10.36 -10.54
N LEU A 440 26.88 11.41 -11.25
CA LEU A 440 27.36 12.64 -10.60
C LEU A 440 26.24 13.33 -9.79
N ASN A 441 25.01 13.34 -10.30
CA ASN A 441 23.88 13.90 -9.55
C ASN A 441 23.56 13.08 -8.30
N HIS A 442 23.64 11.74 -8.35
CA HIS A 442 23.42 10.87 -7.20
C HIS A 442 24.53 11.04 -6.13
N ILE A 443 25.78 11.27 -6.53
CA ILE A 443 26.84 11.63 -5.58
C ILE A 443 26.50 12.94 -4.86
N LYS A 444 26.01 13.95 -5.57
CA LYS A 444 25.59 15.23 -4.98
C LYS A 444 24.40 15.04 -4.05
N LEU A 445 23.40 14.25 -4.45
CA LEU A 445 22.25 13.91 -3.58
C LEU A 445 22.67 13.17 -2.32
N PHE A 446 23.63 12.25 -2.42
CA PHE A 446 24.19 11.53 -1.29
C PHE A 446 24.95 12.46 -0.33
N LEU A 447 25.76 13.37 -0.86
CA LEU A 447 26.44 14.39 -0.05
C LEU A 447 25.43 15.34 0.62
N THR A 448 24.39 15.74 -0.09
CA THR A 448 23.28 16.54 0.46
C THR A 448 22.58 15.78 1.59
N PHE A 449 22.29 14.49 1.40
CA PHE A 449 21.70 13.65 2.44
C PHE A 449 22.57 13.61 3.70
N LEU A 450 23.86 13.27 3.55
CA LEU A 450 24.79 13.17 4.70
C LEU A 450 24.93 14.51 5.43
N SER A 451 25.18 15.60 4.71
CA SER A 451 25.37 16.92 5.31
C SER A 451 24.11 17.39 6.05
N THR A 452 22.94 17.18 5.43
CA THR A 452 21.65 17.53 6.04
C THR A 452 21.38 16.65 7.27
N LEU A 453 21.59 15.32 7.16
CA LEU A 453 21.36 14.38 8.26
C LEU A 453 22.20 14.73 9.49
N VAL A 454 23.51 14.96 9.30
CA VAL A 454 24.44 15.27 10.40
C VAL A 454 24.02 16.56 11.10
N LEU A 455 23.77 17.63 10.34
CA LEU A 455 23.39 18.92 10.93
C LEU A 455 21.99 18.90 11.53
N THR A 456 21.01 18.24 10.90
CA THR A 456 19.68 18.09 11.50
C THR A 456 19.76 17.33 12.82
N LYS A 457 20.55 16.23 12.88
CA LYS A 457 20.75 15.48 14.12
C LYS A 457 21.45 16.30 15.19
N ALA A 458 22.46 17.08 14.83
CA ALA A 458 23.12 17.99 15.78
C ALA A 458 22.18 19.08 16.31
N LEU A 459 21.34 19.66 15.44
CA LEU A 459 20.35 20.66 15.84
C LEU A 459 19.22 20.04 16.68
N SER A 460 18.79 18.82 16.41
CA SER A 460 17.70 18.18 17.16
C SER A 460 18.03 18.04 18.66
N ILE A 461 19.31 17.92 19.02
CA ILE A 461 19.78 17.87 20.42
C ILE A 461 19.43 19.18 21.18
N LEU A 462 19.38 20.33 20.50
CA LEU A 462 19.10 21.61 21.11
C LEU A 462 17.66 21.78 21.56
N TYR A 463 16.72 21.04 20.93
CA TYR A 463 15.29 21.15 21.23
C TYR A 463 14.62 19.81 21.58
N GLN A 464 15.42 18.79 21.94
CA GLN A 464 14.93 17.46 22.33
C GLN A 464 14.04 17.45 23.60
N HIS A 465 14.06 18.51 24.40
CA HIS A 465 13.24 18.66 25.60
C HIS A 465 11.95 19.45 25.37
N GLN A 466 11.66 19.82 24.13
CA GLN A 466 10.44 20.53 23.78
C GLN A 466 9.27 19.54 23.62
N TYR A 467 8.05 20.08 23.58
CA TYR A 467 6.87 19.26 23.23
C TYR A 467 7.07 18.56 21.89
N VAL A 468 6.66 17.29 21.78
CA VAL A 468 6.86 16.44 20.59
C VAL A 468 6.46 17.14 19.29
N ILE A 469 5.32 17.86 19.29
CA ILE A 469 4.86 18.60 18.11
C ILE A 469 5.84 19.70 17.71
N VAL A 470 6.35 20.46 18.70
CA VAL A 470 7.29 21.55 18.46
C VAL A 470 8.62 20.99 17.92
N GLN A 471 9.10 19.91 18.52
CA GLN A 471 10.29 19.20 18.08
C GLN A 471 10.15 18.73 16.63
N LEU A 472 9.05 18.05 16.27
CA LEU A 472 8.80 17.58 14.90
C LEU A 472 8.71 18.74 13.89
N LEU A 473 8.06 19.86 14.26
CA LEU A 473 7.97 21.04 13.40
C LEU A 473 9.35 21.68 13.18
N LEU A 474 10.13 21.85 14.24
CA LEU A 474 11.48 22.42 14.16
C LEU A 474 12.41 21.51 13.34
N THR A 475 12.41 20.20 13.61
CA THR A 475 13.22 19.25 12.84
C THR A 475 12.84 19.27 11.36
N THR A 476 11.55 19.26 11.04
CA THR A 476 11.08 19.32 9.66
C THR A 476 11.50 20.63 8.99
N PHE A 477 11.34 21.75 9.68
CA PHE A 477 11.73 23.07 9.17
C PHE A 477 13.24 23.14 8.90
N PHE A 478 14.08 22.78 9.88
CA PHE A 478 15.53 22.80 9.70
C PHE A 478 15.99 21.78 8.66
N THR A 479 15.39 20.60 8.60
CA THR A 479 15.70 19.62 7.56
C THR A 479 15.44 20.19 6.17
N LEU A 480 14.30 20.82 5.93
CA LEU A 480 13.97 21.41 4.63
C LEU A 480 14.90 22.58 4.30
N LEU A 481 15.18 23.45 5.27
CA LEU A 481 16.07 24.59 5.08
C LEU A 481 17.50 24.14 4.73
N LEU A 482 18.06 23.22 5.51
CA LEU A 482 19.39 22.66 5.27
C LEU A 482 19.45 21.87 3.96
N PHE A 483 18.42 21.08 3.67
CA PHE A 483 18.35 20.30 2.44
C PHE A 483 18.35 21.20 1.20
N ILE A 484 17.57 22.28 1.20
CA ILE A 484 17.56 23.27 0.12
C ILE A 484 18.92 23.97 0.04
N GLY A 485 19.49 24.39 1.16
CA GLY A 485 20.80 25.04 1.23
C GLY A 485 21.93 24.16 0.67
N PHE A 486 22.04 22.90 1.09
CA PHE A 486 23.04 21.96 0.57
C PHE A 486 22.77 21.56 -0.87
N SER A 487 21.51 21.40 -1.27
CA SER A 487 21.15 21.14 -2.68
C SER A 487 21.60 22.28 -3.58
N TYR A 488 21.51 23.53 -3.12
CA TYR A 488 22.02 24.69 -3.82
C TYR A 488 23.56 24.70 -3.86
N LEU A 489 24.20 24.46 -2.73
CA LEU A 489 25.67 24.42 -2.60
C LEU A 489 26.31 23.37 -3.51
N TYR A 490 25.78 22.15 -3.52
CA TYR A 490 26.27 21.04 -4.34
C TYR A 490 25.74 21.08 -5.78
N LYS A 491 24.94 22.09 -6.12
CA LYS A 491 24.36 22.26 -7.48
C LYS A 491 23.61 21.02 -7.93
N VAL A 492 22.68 20.55 -7.10
CA VAL A 492 21.79 19.43 -7.41
C VAL A 492 20.86 19.80 -8.57
N THR A 493 20.73 18.92 -9.54
CA THR A 493 20.07 19.19 -10.83
C THR A 493 18.59 19.56 -10.65
N GLU A 494 17.88 18.87 -9.77
CA GLU A 494 16.43 19.04 -9.52
C GLU A 494 16.11 20.44 -8.98
N LEU A 495 16.90 20.94 -8.05
CA LEU A 495 16.73 22.29 -7.50
C LEU A 495 17.02 23.35 -8.56
N ARG A 496 18.06 23.14 -9.39
CA ARG A 496 18.43 24.06 -10.45
C ARG A 496 17.36 24.12 -11.56
N GLU A 497 16.78 22.99 -11.92
CA GLU A 497 15.66 22.95 -12.87
C GLU A 497 14.41 23.65 -12.31
N ALA A 498 14.12 23.47 -11.03
CA ALA A 498 13.00 24.15 -10.37
C ALA A 498 13.20 25.67 -10.35
N THR A 499 14.40 26.16 -9.97
CA THR A 499 14.70 27.59 -9.94
C THR A 499 14.65 28.23 -11.35
N ASN A 500 15.23 27.57 -12.36
CA ASN A 500 15.19 28.08 -13.75
C ASN A 500 13.76 28.20 -14.31
N ARG A 501 12.86 27.29 -13.95
CA ARG A 501 11.45 27.40 -14.34
C ARG A 501 10.75 28.58 -13.67
N PHE A 502 11.04 28.88 -12.40
CA PHE A 502 10.49 30.05 -11.71
C PHE A 502 10.97 31.38 -12.36
N TYR A 503 12.23 31.44 -12.81
CA TYR A 503 12.75 32.63 -13.51
C TYR A 503 12.17 32.81 -14.92
N ASN A 504 11.84 31.72 -15.63
CA ASN A 504 11.25 31.79 -16.97
C ASN A 504 9.72 31.99 -16.97
N PHE A 505 9.05 31.98 -15.81
CA PHE A 505 7.64 32.33 -15.65
C PHE A 505 7.42 33.82 -15.31
N LYS A 506 8.48 34.60 -15.08
CA LYS A 506 8.51 36.05 -15.00
C LYS A 506 8.91 36.67 -16.31
#